data_bd76c005dd6566e61da3d13cab3b17a3
#
_entry.id   bd76c005dd6566e61da3d13cab3b17a3
#
_cell.length_a   1.000
_cell.length_b   1.000
_cell.length_c   1.000
_cell.angle_alpha   90.00
_cell.angle_beta   90.00
_cell.angle_gamma   90.00
#
_symmetry.space_group_name_H-M   'P 1'
#
loop_
_entity.id
_entity.type
_entity.pdbx_description
1 polymer ?
#
loop_
_entity_poly.entity_id
_entity_poly.type
_entity_poly.pdbx_seq_one_letter_code
_entity_poly.pdbx_strand_id
1 'polypeptide(L)'
;MNKEMKLGIYKFIKEVNPDYAVKFQKYDLECDIFDETIYVGESYDKRTDRYFANFVNQLNPECSKVNPFLLSLLHEIGHIETYTEEDEDDKDRVYAILKMQYDDEEELSDERLEEYCNIYFRIPLEQNATEWGIDYALSHLDLMQKYDWLHN
;
A
#
# COMPACT_ATOMS: atom_id res chain seq x y z
N MET A 1 15.97 -8.18 2.75
CA MET A 1 15.59 -8.31 1.31
C MET A 1 16.84 -8.50 0.47
N ASN A 2 16.87 -9.51 -0.39
CA ASN A 2 18.03 -9.79 -1.22
C ASN A 2 18.08 -8.90 -2.49
N LYS A 3 19.22 -8.96 -3.21
CA LYS A 3 19.46 -8.12 -4.38
C LYS A 3 18.48 -8.41 -5.54
N GLU A 4 18.12 -9.68 -5.71
CA GLU A 4 17.19 -10.10 -6.77
C GLU A 4 15.80 -9.55 -6.54
N MET A 5 15.30 -9.62 -5.31
CA MET A 5 14.02 -9.01 -4.90
C MET A 5 14.00 -7.51 -5.14
N LYS A 6 15.07 -6.80 -4.71
CA LYS A 6 15.16 -5.36 -4.92
C LYS A 6 15.11 -5.00 -6.40
N LEU A 7 15.83 -5.74 -7.23
CA LEU A 7 15.82 -5.51 -8.68
C LEU A 7 14.46 -5.81 -9.29
N GLY A 8 13.78 -6.86 -8.84
CA GLY A 8 12.44 -7.21 -9.30
C GLY A 8 11.43 -6.11 -8.96
N ILE A 9 11.44 -5.62 -7.71
CA ILE A 9 10.58 -4.52 -7.27
C ILE A 9 10.85 -3.26 -8.08
N TYR A 10 12.12 -2.90 -8.26
CA TYR A 10 12.51 -1.77 -9.09
C TYR A 10 11.95 -1.88 -10.51
N LYS A 11 12.14 -3.04 -11.15
CA LYS A 11 11.63 -3.28 -12.51
C LYS A 11 10.12 -3.22 -12.58
N PHE A 12 9.42 -3.81 -11.62
CA PHE A 12 7.96 -3.76 -11.54
C PHE A 12 7.46 -2.31 -11.52
N ILE A 13 7.98 -1.50 -10.60
CA ILE A 13 7.56 -0.10 -10.47
C ILE A 13 7.87 0.69 -11.75
N LYS A 14 9.04 0.45 -12.37
CA LYS A 14 9.41 1.10 -13.63
C LYS A 14 8.55 0.67 -14.82
N GLU A 15 8.01 -0.55 -14.82
CA GLU A 15 7.05 -0.99 -15.84
C GLU A 15 5.67 -0.35 -15.62
N VAL A 16 5.28 -0.07 -14.38
CA VAL A 16 4.07 0.70 -14.08
C VAL A 16 4.21 2.14 -14.58
N ASN A 17 5.27 2.81 -14.19
CA ASN A 17 5.61 4.13 -14.69
C ASN A 17 7.13 4.39 -14.58
N PRO A 18 7.83 4.59 -15.73
CA PRO A 18 9.28 4.78 -15.72
C PRO A 18 9.75 6.07 -15.02
N ASP A 19 8.86 7.03 -14.79
CA ASP A 19 9.21 8.31 -14.18
C ASP A 19 9.29 8.24 -12.65
N TYR A 20 8.74 7.18 -12.02
CA TYR A 20 8.79 7.02 -10.57
C TYR A 20 10.19 6.61 -10.10
N ALA A 21 10.67 7.27 -9.05
CA ALA A 21 11.89 6.86 -8.36
C ALA A 21 11.57 5.76 -7.34
N VAL A 22 12.53 4.87 -7.14
CA VAL A 22 12.44 3.76 -6.17
C VAL A 22 13.62 3.83 -5.24
N LYS A 23 13.35 3.87 -3.94
CA LYS A 23 14.38 3.84 -2.89
C LYS A 23 14.07 2.75 -1.89
N PHE A 24 15.09 2.12 -1.36
CA PHE A 24 14.96 1.10 -0.31
C PHE A 24 15.34 1.68 1.03
N GLN A 25 14.57 1.35 2.06
CA GLN A 25 14.77 1.82 3.42
C GLN A 25 14.60 0.67 4.42
N LYS A 26 14.84 0.92 5.69
CA LYS A 26 14.82 -0.12 6.70
C LYS A 26 13.41 -0.61 7.03
N TYR A 27 12.50 0.31 7.19
CA TYR A 27 11.12 0.05 7.58
C TYR A 27 10.15 0.72 6.62
N ASP A 28 8.93 0.24 6.64
CA ASP A 28 7.74 0.81 6.01
C ASP A 28 7.79 0.91 4.48
N LEU A 29 6.64 0.69 3.90
CA LEU A 29 6.36 0.96 2.50
C LEU A 29 5.55 2.26 2.45
N GLU A 30 6.07 3.25 1.75
CA GLU A 30 5.46 4.58 1.68
C GLU A 30 5.85 5.29 0.38
N CYS A 31 5.21 6.40 0.10
CA CYS A 31 5.56 7.22 -1.07
C CYS A 31 5.72 8.69 -0.69
N ASP A 32 6.49 9.40 -1.51
CA ASP A 32 6.51 10.85 -1.56
C ASP A 32 5.78 11.30 -2.82
N ILE A 33 4.60 11.88 -2.67
CA ILE A 33 3.75 12.28 -3.79
C ILE A 33 4.34 13.44 -4.59
N PHE A 34 5.11 14.32 -3.97
CA PHE A 34 5.70 15.48 -4.64
C PHE A 34 6.95 15.12 -5.42
N ASP A 35 7.79 14.22 -4.87
CA ASP A 35 8.99 13.73 -5.54
C ASP A 35 8.72 12.47 -6.40
N GLU A 36 7.47 11.99 -6.43
CA GLU A 36 7.08 10.77 -7.17
C GLU A 36 8.02 9.60 -6.87
N THR A 37 8.30 9.39 -5.58
CA THR A 37 9.22 8.36 -5.11
C THR A 37 8.50 7.32 -4.27
N ILE A 38 8.74 6.05 -4.56
CA ILE A 38 8.28 4.91 -3.75
C ILE A 38 9.43 4.45 -2.86
N TYR A 39 9.20 4.47 -1.55
CA TYR A 39 10.13 3.97 -0.54
C TYR A 39 9.70 2.57 -0.12
N VAL A 40 10.56 1.59 -0.36
CA VAL A 40 10.27 0.19 -0.08
C VAL A 40 11.03 -0.26 1.16
N GLY A 41 10.29 -0.59 2.22
CA GLY A 41 10.86 -1.13 3.45
C GLY A 41 11.37 -2.54 3.28
N GLU A 42 12.55 -2.82 3.84
CA GLU A 42 13.11 -4.17 3.85
C GLU A 42 12.50 -5.04 4.96
N SER A 43 11.81 -4.40 5.90
CA SER A 43 11.13 -5.06 7.02
C SER A 43 9.92 -4.23 7.45
N TYR A 44 8.77 -4.88 7.58
CA TYR A 44 7.54 -4.24 8.09
C TYR A 44 6.62 -5.27 8.77
N ASP A 45 5.57 -4.79 9.45
CA ASP A 45 4.63 -5.65 10.16
C ASP A 45 3.72 -6.41 9.17
N LYS A 46 3.95 -7.71 9.05
CA LYS A 46 3.18 -8.60 8.15
C LYS A 46 1.70 -8.71 8.49
N ARG A 47 1.30 -8.34 9.70
CA ARG A 47 -0.12 -8.33 10.08
C ARG A 47 -0.88 -7.28 9.27
N THR A 48 -0.26 -6.13 9.03
CA THR A 48 -0.84 -5.05 8.21
C THR A 48 -1.13 -5.54 6.79
N ASP A 49 -0.23 -6.32 6.19
CA ASP A 49 -0.46 -6.90 4.86
C ASP A 49 -1.70 -7.79 4.82
N ARG A 50 -1.90 -8.60 5.84
CA ARG A 50 -3.08 -9.47 5.94
C ARG A 50 -4.36 -8.65 6.01
N TYR A 51 -4.40 -7.62 6.83
CA TYR A 51 -5.58 -6.76 6.95
C TYR A 51 -5.82 -5.93 5.70
N PHE A 52 -4.76 -5.47 5.06
CA PHE A 52 -4.85 -4.81 3.75
C PHE A 52 -5.41 -5.75 2.68
N ALA A 53 -4.91 -6.99 2.58
CA ALA A 53 -5.43 -7.98 1.65
C ALA A 53 -6.91 -8.29 1.90
N ASN A 54 -7.33 -8.40 3.15
CA ASN A 54 -8.74 -8.58 3.52
C ASN A 54 -9.59 -7.40 3.07
N PHE A 55 -9.11 -6.18 3.26
CA PHE A 55 -9.80 -4.97 2.81
C PHE A 55 -9.94 -4.92 1.29
N VAL A 56 -8.87 -5.21 0.55
CA VAL A 56 -8.89 -5.30 -0.92
C VAL A 56 -9.93 -6.32 -1.40
N ASN A 57 -9.98 -7.49 -0.78
CA ASN A 57 -10.94 -8.54 -1.13
C ASN A 57 -12.40 -8.14 -0.83
N GLN A 58 -12.62 -7.31 0.19
CA GLN A 58 -13.94 -6.73 0.46
C GLN A 58 -14.36 -5.73 -0.62
N LEU A 59 -13.42 -4.92 -1.12
CA LEU A 59 -13.69 -3.97 -2.19
C LEU A 59 -13.92 -4.68 -3.53
N ASN A 60 -13.09 -5.67 -3.83
CA ASN A 60 -13.19 -6.43 -5.09
C ASN A 60 -12.66 -7.86 -4.92
N PRO A 61 -13.57 -8.87 -4.82
CA PRO A 61 -13.18 -10.27 -4.64
C PRO A 61 -12.31 -10.85 -5.76
N GLU A 62 -12.31 -10.27 -6.95
CA GLU A 62 -11.47 -10.70 -8.08
C GLU A 62 -9.97 -10.54 -7.78
N CYS A 63 -9.61 -9.64 -6.87
CA CYS A 63 -8.24 -9.42 -6.43
C CYS A 63 -7.67 -10.54 -5.57
N SER A 64 -8.47 -11.52 -5.13
CA SER A 64 -7.99 -12.66 -4.33
C SER A 64 -6.90 -13.48 -5.02
N LYS A 65 -6.81 -13.39 -6.35
CA LYS A 65 -5.80 -14.06 -7.17
C LYS A 65 -4.55 -13.22 -7.45
N VAL A 66 -4.57 -11.95 -7.08
CA VAL A 66 -3.44 -11.05 -7.28
C VAL A 66 -2.53 -11.08 -6.06
N ASN A 67 -1.23 -11.09 -6.30
CA ASN A 67 -0.22 -11.06 -5.24
C ASN A 67 -0.42 -9.85 -4.32
N PRO A 68 -0.67 -10.05 -3.02
CA PRO A 68 -0.92 -8.94 -2.08
C PRO A 68 0.24 -7.95 -1.99
N PHE A 69 1.47 -8.41 -2.15
CA PHE A 69 2.63 -7.51 -2.12
C PHE A 69 2.63 -6.55 -3.33
N LEU A 70 2.26 -7.02 -4.51
CA LEU A 70 2.11 -6.15 -5.68
C LEU A 70 0.99 -5.13 -5.48
N LEU A 71 -0.12 -5.54 -4.85
CA LEU A 71 -1.21 -4.61 -4.50
C LEU A 71 -0.75 -3.55 -3.50
N SER A 72 0.11 -3.89 -2.56
CA SER A 72 0.68 -2.92 -1.63
C SER A 72 1.60 -1.90 -2.34
N LEU A 73 2.41 -2.35 -3.29
CA LEU A 73 3.21 -1.46 -4.13
C LEU A 73 2.32 -0.54 -4.98
N LEU A 74 1.27 -1.09 -5.58
CA LEU A 74 0.31 -0.32 -6.38
C LEU A 74 -0.49 0.66 -5.53
N HIS A 75 -0.76 0.36 -4.27
CA HIS A 75 -1.39 1.29 -3.33
C HIS A 75 -0.55 2.55 -3.15
N GLU A 76 0.76 2.40 -2.95
CA GLU A 76 1.65 3.55 -2.82
C GLU A 76 1.73 4.38 -4.11
N ILE A 77 1.76 3.72 -5.25
CA ILE A 77 1.66 4.40 -6.56
C ILE A 77 0.31 5.11 -6.69
N GLY A 78 -0.75 4.46 -6.23
CA GLY A 78 -2.11 5.02 -6.21
C GLY A 78 -2.20 6.34 -5.45
N HIS A 79 -1.44 6.53 -4.38
CA HIS A 79 -1.36 7.80 -3.68
C HIS A 79 -0.84 8.92 -4.59
N ILE A 80 0.17 8.65 -5.39
CA ILE A 80 0.72 9.63 -6.35
C ILE A 80 -0.34 9.96 -7.42
N GLU A 81 -1.06 8.95 -7.89
CA GLU A 81 -2.02 9.09 -9.00
C GLU A 81 -3.35 9.75 -8.60
N THR A 82 -3.76 9.61 -7.34
CA THR A 82 -5.09 10.03 -6.88
C THR A 82 -5.08 11.16 -5.85
N TYR A 83 -3.91 11.66 -5.47
CA TYR A 83 -3.77 12.68 -4.43
C TYR A 83 -4.63 13.92 -4.69
N THR A 84 -5.32 14.39 -3.65
CA THR A 84 -5.96 15.71 -3.60
C THR A 84 -5.71 16.36 -2.23
N GLU A 85 -5.59 17.70 -2.18
CA GLU A 85 -5.44 18.43 -0.91
C GLU A 85 -6.66 18.24 0.00
N GLU A 86 -7.86 18.18 -0.57
CA GLU A 86 -9.09 17.97 0.19
C GLU A 86 -9.09 16.63 0.93
N ASP A 87 -8.69 15.56 0.24
CA ASP A 87 -8.59 14.23 0.84
C ASP A 87 -7.49 14.17 1.91
N GLU A 88 -6.38 14.88 1.72
CA GLU A 88 -5.31 14.99 2.72
C GLU A 88 -5.79 15.70 3.98
N ASP A 89 -6.52 16.79 3.86
CA ASP A 89 -7.09 17.49 5.00
C ASP A 89 -8.08 16.62 5.77
N ASP A 90 -8.91 15.85 5.09
CA ASP A 90 -9.81 14.88 5.69
C ASP A 90 -9.05 13.76 6.41
N LYS A 91 -7.98 13.24 5.79
CA LYS A 91 -7.11 12.25 6.39
C LYS A 91 -6.48 12.77 7.68
N ASP A 92 -5.95 13.99 7.68
CA ASP A 92 -5.29 14.58 8.85
C ASP A 92 -6.26 14.66 10.03
N ARG A 93 -7.53 15.03 9.80
CA ARG A 93 -8.56 15.06 10.84
C ARG A 93 -8.86 13.68 11.41
N VAL A 94 -9.09 12.70 10.54
CA VAL A 94 -9.41 11.32 10.96
C VAL A 94 -8.21 10.68 11.64
N TYR A 95 -7.02 10.89 11.11
CA TYR A 95 -5.79 10.34 11.67
C TYR A 95 -5.48 10.88 13.08
N ALA A 96 -5.76 12.17 13.33
CA ALA A 96 -5.64 12.75 14.66
C ALA A 96 -6.54 12.04 15.68
N ILE A 97 -7.80 11.71 15.28
CA ILE A 97 -8.73 10.95 16.13
C ILE A 97 -8.21 9.52 16.37
N LEU A 98 -7.74 8.85 15.33
CA LEU A 98 -7.18 7.50 15.45
C LEU A 98 -5.98 7.47 16.40
N LYS A 99 -5.10 8.44 16.30
CA LYS A 99 -3.97 8.57 17.21
C LYS A 99 -4.40 8.68 18.67
N MET A 100 -5.42 9.47 18.97
CA MET A 100 -5.96 9.62 20.32
C MET A 100 -6.53 8.29 20.85
N GLN A 101 -7.11 7.46 19.99
CA GLN A 101 -7.72 6.19 20.39
C GLN A 101 -6.74 5.04 20.54
N TYR A 102 -5.60 5.05 19.83
CA TYR A 102 -4.69 3.91 19.69
C TYR A 102 -3.25 4.19 20.13
N ASP A 103 -2.88 5.44 20.43
CA ASP A 103 -1.49 5.86 20.67
C ASP A 103 -0.93 5.46 22.04
N ASP A 104 -1.79 5.14 23.01
CA ASP A 104 -1.37 4.73 24.36
C ASP A 104 -0.94 3.27 24.46
N GLU A 105 -0.99 2.53 23.35
CA GLU A 105 -0.64 1.11 23.30
C GLU A 105 0.70 0.93 22.57
N GLU A 106 1.75 0.48 23.28
CA GLU A 106 3.06 0.19 22.69
C GLU A 106 2.99 -0.86 21.59
N GLU A 107 2.06 -1.84 21.72
CA GLU A 107 1.82 -2.88 20.76
C GLU A 107 0.33 -3.20 20.69
N LEU A 108 -0.28 -3.00 19.53
CA LEU A 108 -1.68 -3.32 19.33
C LEU A 108 -1.90 -4.83 19.27
N SER A 109 -2.93 -5.32 19.96
CA SER A 109 -3.43 -6.69 19.77
C SER A 109 -3.92 -6.87 18.32
N ASP A 110 -4.07 -8.13 17.88
CA ASP A 110 -4.57 -8.41 16.53
C ASP A 110 -5.96 -7.80 16.30
N GLU A 111 -6.87 -7.89 17.27
CA GLU A 111 -8.21 -7.30 17.17
C GLU A 111 -8.17 -5.77 17.04
N ARG A 112 -7.34 -5.11 17.85
CA ARG A 112 -7.19 -3.66 17.84
C ARG A 112 -6.55 -3.17 16.54
N LEU A 113 -5.54 -3.89 16.05
CA LEU A 113 -4.88 -3.58 14.79
C LEU A 113 -5.84 -3.75 13.60
N GLU A 114 -6.66 -4.80 13.61
CA GLU A 114 -7.69 -5.01 12.58
C GLU A 114 -8.71 -3.87 12.57
N GLU A 115 -9.21 -3.44 13.74
CA GLU A 115 -10.11 -2.29 13.86
C GLU A 115 -9.47 -1.02 13.31
N TYR A 116 -8.22 -0.75 13.70
CA TYR A 116 -7.45 0.39 13.21
C TYR A 116 -7.32 0.36 11.69
N CYS A 117 -6.90 -0.76 11.11
CA CYS A 117 -6.74 -0.91 9.67
C CYS A 117 -8.05 -0.73 8.92
N ASN A 118 -9.16 -1.27 9.42
CA ASN A 118 -10.47 -1.11 8.81
C ASN A 118 -10.92 0.35 8.74
N ILE A 119 -10.60 1.15 9.74
CA ILE A 119 -10.89 2.59 9.73
C ILE A 119 -9.92 3.31 8.81
N TYR A 120 -8.62 3.02 8.94
CA TYR A 120 -7.55 3.69 8.21
C TYR A 120 -7.70 3.53 6.69
N PHE A 121 -7.90 2.29 6.21
CA PHE A 121 -8.01 2.03 4.77
C PHE A 121 -9.28 2.62 4.13
N ARG A 122 -10.29 2.95 4.93
CA ARG A 122 -11.52 3.59 4.44
C ARG A 122 -11.46 5.10 4.39
N ILE A 123 -10.42 5.72 4.93
CA ILE A 123 -10.17 7.15 4.74
C ILE A 123 -10.09 7.41 3.22
N PRO A 124 -10.79 8.42 2.68
CA PRO A 124 -10.87 8.63 1.23
C PRO A 124 -9.53 8.64 0.51
N LEU A 125 -8.51 9.29 1.07
CA LEU A 125 -7.16 9.30 0.50
C LEU A 125 -6.61 7.87 0.35
N GLU A 126 -6.76 7.03 1.37
CA GLU A 126 -6.27 5.66 1.39
C GLU A 126 -7.11 4.74 0.51
N GLN A 127 -8.42 4.87 0.56
CA GLN A 127 -9.33 4.06 -0.26
C GLN A 127 -9.16 4.36 -1.75
N ASN A 128 -9.03 5.62 -2.13
CA ASN A 128 -8.82 6.01 -3.54
C ASN A 128 -7.51 5.42 -4.08
N ALA A 129 -6.44 5.45 -3.29
CA ALA A 129 -5.17 4.82 -3.65
C ALA A 129 -5.31 3.30 -3.84
N THR A 130 -6.04 2.64 -2.96
CA THR A 130 -6.32 1.20 -3.03
C THR A 130 -7.14 0.87 -4.27
N GLU A 131 -8.22 1.60 -4.54
CA GLU A 131 -9.08 1.39 -5.71
C GLU A 131 -8.31 1.59 -7.02
N TRP A 132 -7.45 2.59 -7.08
CA TRP A 132 -6.56 2.78 -8.23
C TRP A 132 -5.66 1.57 -8.45
N GLY A 133 -5.05 1.05 -7.39
CA GLY A 133 -4.20 -0.14 -7.45
C GLY A 133 -4.95 -1.39 -7.91
N ILE A 134 -6.18 -1.58 -7.43
CA ILE A 134 -7.06 -2.68 -7.83
C ILE A 134 -7.38 -2.59 -9.33
N ASP A 135 -7.81 -1.43 -9.80
CA ASP A 135 -8.16 -1.21 -11.21
C ASP A 135 -6.95 -1.44 -12.12
N TYR A 136 -5.78 -0.94 -11.70
CA TYR A 136 -4.53 -1.17 -12.42
C TYR A 136 -4.19 -2.66 -12.50
N ALA A 137 -4.22 -3.37 -11.38
CA ALA A 137 -3.88 -4.78 -11.32
C ALA A 137 -4.80 -5.64 -12.22
N LEU A 138 -6.11 -5.40 -12.15
CA LEU A 138 -7.08 -6.16 -12.95
C LEU A 138 -7.00 -5.84 -14.45
N SER A 139 -6.52 -4.64 -14.81
CA SER A 139 -6.28 -4.24 -16.19
C SER A 139 -4.93 -4.72 -16.76
N HIS A 140 -4.03 -5.18 -15.87
CA HIS A 140 -2.65 -5.59 -16.22
C HIS A 140 -2.29 -6.94 -15.60
N LEU A 141 -3.16 -7.94 -15.78
CA LEU A 141 -2.98 -9.27 -15.20
C LEU A 141 -1.70 -9.97 -15.68
N ASP A 142 -1.29 -9.75 -16.92
CA ASP A 142 -0.02 -10.28 -17.44
C ASP A 142 1.18 -9.74 -16.69
N LEU A 143 1.16 -8.45 -16.35
CA LEU A 143 2.20 -7.82 -15.54
C LEU A 143 2.20 -8.38 -14.11
N MET A 144 1.01 -8.55 -13.53
CA MET A 144 0.87 -9.15 -12.19
C MET A 144 1.44 -10.57 -12.18
N GLN A 145 1.14 -11.36 -13.19
CA GLN A 145 1.66 -12.72 -13.30
C GLN A 145 3.17 -12.76 -13.49
N LYS A 146 3.72 -11.87 -14.29
CA LYS A 146 5.17 -11.74 -14.52
C LYS A 146 5.96 -11.53 -13.23
N TYR A 147 5.40 -10.78 -12.29
CA TYR A 147 6.04 -10.42 -11.02
C TYR A 147 5.44 -11.13 -9.80
N ASP A 148 4.63 -12.16 -10.00
CA ASP A 148 3.97 -12.90 -8.91
C ASP A 148 4.96 -13.55 -7.93
N TRP A 149 6.20 -13.74 -8.33
CA TRP A 149 7.27 -14.27 -7.50
C TRP A 149 7.80 -13.28 -6.45
N LEU A 150 7.47 -11.99 -6.60
CA LEU A 150 7.86 -10.97 -5.63
C LEU A 150 7.05 -11.14 -4.34
N HIS A 151 7.74 -11.10 -3.23
CA HIS A 151 7.13 -11.12 -1.90
C HIS A 151 8.07 -10.45 -0.91
N ASN A 152 7.52 -10.04 0.17
CA ASN A 152 8.30 -9.43 1.21
C ASN A 152 8.48 -10.36 2.41
#